data_852cd8be084ab2be477548bf54b72d41
#
_entry.id   852cd8be084ab2be477548bf54b72d41
#
_cell.length_a   1.000
_cell.length_b   1.000
_cell.length_c   1.000
_cell.angle_alpha   90.00
_cell.angle_beta   90.00
_cell.angle_gamma   90.00
#
_symmetry.space_group_name_H-M   'P 1'
#
loop_
_entity.id
_entity.type
_entity.pdbx_description
1 polymer ?
#
loop_
_entity_poly.entity_id
_entity_poly.type
_entity_poly.pdbx_seq_one_letter_code
_entity_poly.pdbx_strand_id
1 'polypeptide(L)'
;MILKLKDGDVKIELFEDVAPNHVKRIKELADSGQYDNVVFHRVIDGFMAQTGDVQFGNSSNDNLDLRRAGTGNSNLPDMKQEFSSVPHDRGTLSMARTSDPNSANSQFFICFKPAPFLDRQYTVFGKVLEGMEFVDKIKRGEPASDPDKIISFKSL
;
A
#
# COMPACT_ATOMS: atom_id res chain seq x y z
N MET A 1 -6.18 -7.28 9.81
CA MET A 1 -6.61 -7.37 8.40
C MET A 1 -5.85 -8.46 7.66
N ILE A 2 -6.46 -9.01 6.65
CA ILE A 2 -5.82 -10.01 5.78
C ILE A 2 -5.67 -9.44 4.37
N LEU A 3 -4.44 -9.37 3.89
CA LEU A 3 -4.09 -9.04 2.51
C LEU A 3 -3.79 -10.36 1.80
N LYS A 4 -4.65 -10.72 0.86
CA LYS A 4 -4.50 -11.99 0.13
C LYS A 4 -3.72 -11.76 -1.16
N LEU A 5 -2.60 -12.44 -1.27
CA LEU A 5 -1.72 -12.40 -2.45
C LEU A 5 -1.72 -13.76 -3.14
N LYS A 6 -1.16 -13.82 -4.34
CA LYS A 6 -1.03 -15.03 -5.14
C LYS A 6 -0.40 -16.19 -4.35
N ASP A 7 0.64 -15.90 -3.58
CA ASP A 7 1.42 -16.93 -2.87
C ASP A 7 0.94 -17.22 -1.45
N GLY A 8 0.07 -16.41 -0.88
CA GLY A 8 -0.48 -16.65 0.44
C GLY A 8 -1.07 -15.41 1.10
N ASP A 9 -1.58 -15.60 2.30
CA ASP A 9 -2.22 -14.55 3.08
C ASP A 9 -1.21 -13.81 3.95
N VAL A 10 -1.33 -12.48 3.97
CA VAL A 10 -0.49 -11.59 4.78
C VAL A 10 -1.37 -10.99 5.87
N LYS A 11 -1.02 -11.28 7.13
CA LYS A 11 -1.73 -10.74 8.28
C LYS A 11 -1.13 -9.40 8.66
N ILE A 12 -1.97 -8.37 8.79
CA ILE A 12 -1.55 -6.99 9.01
C ILE A 12 -2.22 -6.44 10.26
N GLU A 13 -1.43 -5.77 11.09
CA GLU A 13 -1.92 -4.95 12.20
C GLU A 13 -1.95 -3.50 11.78
N LEU A 14 -3.08 -2.81 11.98
CA LEU A 14 -3.21 -1.38 11.73
C LEU A 14 -3.03 -0.60 13.03
N PHE A 15 -2.35 0.56 12.94
CA PHE A 15 -1.98 1.39 14.09
C PHE A 15 -2.99 2.54 14.26
N GLU A 16 -4.17 2.23 14.80
CA GLU A 16 -5.25 3.22 14.96
C GLU A 16 -4.84 4.39 15.85
N ASP A 17 -4.00 4.14 16.88
CA ASP A 17 -3.52 5.18 17.79
C ASP A 17 -2.47 6.10 17.14
N VAL A 18 -1.77 5.62 16.13
CA VAL A 18 -0.69 6.35 15.46
C VAL A 18 -1.20 7.20 14.30
N ALA A 19 -2.07 6.60 13.47
CA ALA A 19 -2.57 7.24 12.24
C ALA A 19 -4.06 6.97 12.07
N PRO A 20 -4.92 7.52 12.94
CA PRO A 20 -6.35 7.18 12.97
C PRO A 20 -7.07 7.45 11.65
N ASN A 21 -6.77 8.56 10.98
CA ASN A 21 -7.44 8.91 9.72
C ASN A 21 -6.97 8.04 8.57
N HIS A 22 -5.69 7.71 8.52
CA HIS A 22 -5.15 6.82 7.48
C HIS A 22 -5.64 5.39 7.67
N VAL A 23 -5.70 4.91 8.90
CA VAL A 23 -6.26 3.58 9.20
C VAL A 23 -7.72 3.50 8.79
N LYS A 24 -8.51 4.52 9.12
CA LYS A 24 -9.92 4.59 8.71
C LYS A 24 -10.07 4.53 7.20
N ARG A 25 -9.27 5.30 6.45
CA ARG A 25 -9.30 5.32 5.00
C ARG A 25 -8.94 3.95 4.42
N ILE A 26 -7.88 3.32 4.89
CA ILE A 26 -7.45 2.01 4.42
C ILE A 26 -8.54 0.97 4.65
N LYS A 27 -9.14 0.94 5.84
CA LYS A 27 -10.24 0.01 6.15
C LYS A 27 -11.43 0.24 5.24
N GLU A 28 -11.81 1.48 5.02
CA GLU A 28 -12.95 1.84 4.18
C GLU A 28 -12.75 1.35 2.75
N LEU A 29 -11.61 1.63 2.15
CA LEU A 29 -11.30 1.18 0.79
C LEU A 29 -11.17 -0.33 0.71
N ALA A 30 -10.53 -0.95 1.68
CA ALA A 30 -10.34 -2.41 1.72
C ALA A 30 -11.67 -3.14 1.84
N ASP A 31 -12.46 -2.78 2.84
CA ASP A 31 -13.72 -3.50 3.14
C ASP A 31 -14.78 -3.26 2.08
N SER A 32 -14.72 -2.16 1.33
CA SER A 32 -15.61 -1.90 0.19
C SER A 32 -15.14 -2.59 -1.10
N GLY A 33 -14.02 -3.30 -1.09
CA GLY A 33 -13.51 -4.03 -2.24
C GLY A 33 -12.75 -3.20 -3.26
N GLN A 34 -12.42 -1.96 -2.96
CA GLN A 34 -11.75 -1.08 -3.92
C GLN A 34 -10.28 -1.45 -4.18
N TYR A 35 -9.66 -2.19 -3.25
CA TYR A 35 -8.30 -2.69 -3.46
C TYR A 35 -8.26 -4.04 -4.18
N ASP A 36 -9.38 -4.71 -4.37
CA ASP A 36 -9.41 -6.00 -5.05
C ASP A 36 -8.91 -5.83 -6.49
N ASN A 37 -8.00 -6.70 -6.92
CA ASN A 37 -7.39 -6.71 -8.26
C ASN A 37 -6.49 -5.50 -8.57
N VAL A 38 -6.14 -4.70 -7.59
CA VAL A 38 -5.23 -3.57 -7.77
C VAL A 38 -3.79 -4.07 -7.79
N VAL A 39 -3.04 -3.68 -8.83
CA VAL A 39 -1.68 -4.17 -9.04
C VAL A 39 -0.66 -3.48 -8.15
N PHE A 40 0.45 -4.17 -7.89
CA PHE A 40 1.65 -3.57 -7.33
C PHE A 40 2.43 -2.92 -8.47
N HIS A 41 2.20 -1.63 -8.66
CA HIS A 41 2.71 -0.90 -9.84
C HIS A 41 4.16 -0.43 -9.70
N ARG A 42 4.70 -0.42 -8.50
CA ARG A 42 6.08 0.02 -8.25
C ARG A 42 6.70 -0.85 -7.16
N VAL A 43 7.57 -1.77 -7.58
CA VAL A 43 8.21 -2.72 -6.67
C VAL A 43 9.70 -2.68 -6.89
N ILE A 44 10.42 -2.15 -5.91
CA ILE A 44 11.87 -1.94 -5.99
C ILE A 44 12.57 -2.92 -5.05
N ASP A 45 13.39 -3.80 -5.63
CA ASP A 45 14.12 -4.80 -4.86
C ASP A 45 14.96 -4.13 -3.77
N GLY A 46 14.92 -4.71 -2.57
CA GLY A 46 15.66 -4.17 -1.42
C GLY A 46 15.09 -2.90 -0.83
N PHE A 47 13.95 -2.42 -1.33
CA PHE A 47 13.30 -1.21 -0.82
C PHE A 47 11.86 -1.46 -0.40
N MET A 48 10.91 -1.48 -1.35
CA MET A 48 9.48 -1.58 -1.00
C MET A 48 8.63 -2.08 -2.15
N ALA A 49 7.40 -2.51 -1.83
CA ALA A 49 6.35 -2.84 -2.79
C ALA A 49 5.19 -1.85 -2.63
N GLN A 50 4.90 -1.08 -3.67
CA GLN A 50 3.86 -0.05 -3.66
C GLN A 50 2.66 -0.48 -4.50
N THR A 51 1.47 -0.20 -3.97
CA THR A 51 0.18 -0.55 -4.58
C THR A 51 -0.86 0.50 -4.22
N GLY A 52 -2.11 0.24 -4.57
CA GLY A 52 -3.24 1.04 -4.08
C GLY A 52 -3.71 2.13 -4.99
N ASP A 53 -3.26 2.17 -6.26
CA ASP A 53 -3.88 3.06 -7.25
C ASP A 53 -5.19 2.44 -7.73
N VAL A 54 -6.27 2.79 -7.06
CA VAL A 54 -7.60 2.23 -7.34
C VAL A 54 -8.20 2.78 -8.64
N GLN A 55 -7.63 3.84 -9.18
CA GLN A 55 -8.10 4.49 -10.41
C GLN A 55 -7.48 3.86 -11.66
N PHE A 56 -6.16 3.77 -11.72
CA PHE A 56 -5.46 3.29 -12.92
C PHE A 56 -4.81 1.92 -12.75
N GLY A 57 -4.76 1.40 -11.54
CA GLY A 57 -4.12 0.14 -11.22
C GLY A 57 -5.05 -1.05 -11.03
N ASN A 58 -6.34 -0.91 -11.26
CA ASN A 58 -7.29 -2.01 -11.07
C ASN A 58 -7.33 -2.88 -12.32
N SER A 59 -6.84 -4.12 -12.19
CA SER A 59 -6.70 -5.07 -13.32
C SER A 59 -8.02 -5.72 -13.76
N SER A 60 -9.10 -5.52 -13.00
CA SER A 60 -10.41 -6.10 -13.34
C SER A 60 -11.28 -5.19 -14.21
N ASN A 61 -10.84 -3.98 -14.50
CA ASN A 61 -11.62 -3.04 -15.30
C ASN A 61 -10.83 -2.53 -16.51
N ASP A 62 -11.54 -1.86 -17.43
CA ASP A 62 -10.94 -1.33 -18.66
C ASP A 62 -10.05 -0.10 -18.41
N ASN A 63 -10.02 0.42 -17.19
CA ASN A 63 -9.22 1.58 -16.82
C ASN A 63 -7.79 1.24 -16.42
N LEU A 64 -7.42 -0.05 -16.40
CA LEU A 64 -6.04 -0.44 -16.13
C LEU A 64 -5.12 0.20 -17.16
N ASP A 65 -4.20 1.02 -16.70
CA ASP A 65 -3.19 1.65 -17.54
C ASP A 65 -1.86 1.67 -16.77
N LEU A 66 -0.99 0.72 -17.10
CA LEU A 66 0.30 0.58 -16.40
C LEU A 66 1.22 1.78 -16.59
N ARG A 67 1.01 2.58 -17.65
CA ARG A 67 1.79 3.81 -17.85
C ARG A 67 1.36 4.93 -16.92
N ARG A 68 0.09 4.89 -16.45
CA ARG A 68 -0.48 5.90 -15.55
C ARG A 68 -0.60 5.40 -14.11
N ALA A 69 -0.43 4.10 -13.89
CA ALA A 69 -0.52 3.51 -12.54
C ALA A 69 0.49 4.20 -11.62
N GLY A 70 0.01 4.62 -10.46
CA GLY A 70 0.78 5.44 -9.52
C GLY A 70 0.39 6.91 -9.53
N THR A 71 -0.39 7.37 -10.52
CA THR A 71 -0.85 8.76 -10.61
C THR A 71 -2.30 8.93 -10.16
N GLY A 72 -3.01 7.83 -9.89
CA GLY A 72 -4.43 7.86 -9.54
C GLY A 72 -4.70 7.80 -8.05
N ASN A 73 -5.94 8.09 -7.70
CA ASN A 73 -6.43 8.16 -6.33
C ASN A 73 -7.85 7.61 -6.24
N SER A 74 -8.35 7.44 -5.00
CA SER A 74 -9.76 7.19 -4.75
C SER A 74 -10.57 8.47 -5.00
N ASN A 75 -11.91 8.33 -4.96
CA ASN A 75 -12.82 9.47 -5.05
C ASN A 75 -12.90 10.30 -3.77
N LEU A 76 -12.21 9.87 -2.71
CA LEU A 76 -12.20 10.56 -1.43
C LEU A 76 -11.12 11.64 -1.41
N PRO A 77 -11.22 12.63 -0.52
CA PRO A 77 -10.23 13.71 -0.46
C PRO A 77 -8.88 13.24 0.05
N ASP A 78 -7.82 13.97 -0.30
CA ASP A 78 -6.49 13.74 0.24
C ASP A 78 -6.49 13.93 1.76
N MET A 79 -5.58 13.25 2.43
CA MET A 79 -5.48 13.26 3.89
C MET A 79 -4.29 14.08 4.37
N LYS A 80 -4.51 14.81 5.46
CA LYS A 80 -3.43 15.48 6.18
C LYS A 80 -2.50 14.43 6.79
N GLN A 81 -1.20 14.70 6.77
CA GLN A 81 -0.19 13.79 7.31
C GLN A 81 -0.42 13.47 8.79
N GLU A 82 -0.02 12.26 9.18
CA GLU A 82 -0.03 11.78 10.56
C GLU A 82 1.35 11.20 10.89
N PHE A 83 2.39 12.00 10.71
CA PHE A 83 3.77 11.56 10.96
C PHE A 83 3.97 11.20 12.43
N SER A 84 4.80 10.20 12.68
CA SER A 84 5.07 9.68 14.02
C SER A 84 6.52 9.26 14.17
N SER A 85 6.88 8.78 15.35
CA SER A 85 8.21 8.23 15.62
C SER A 85 8.35 6.74 15.25
N VAL A 86 7.28 6.11 14.76
CA VAL A 86 7.33 4.69 14.35
C VAL A 86 8.26 4.56 13.15
N PRO A 87 9.30 3.71 13.24
CA PRO A 87 10.27 3.59 12.16
C PRO A 87 9.74 2.80 10.96
N HIS A 88 10.34 3.06 9.78
CA HIS A 88 10.10 2.25 8.59
C HIS A 88 11.03 1.03 8.62
N ASP A 89 10.60 -0.02 9.30
CA ASP A 89 11.32 -1.29 9.38
C ASP A 89 10.82 -2.27 8.31
N ARG A 90 11.47 -3.43 8.19
CA ARG A 90 10.96 -4.51 7.34
C ARG A 90 9.52 -4.86 7.76
N GLY A 91 8.60 -4.88 6.79
CA GLY A 91 7.19 -5.19 7.02
C GLY A 91 6.33 -4.00 7.41
N THR A 92 6.89 -2.80 7.54
CA THR A 92 6.12 -1.60 7.83
C THR A 92 5.26 -1.21 6.63
N LEU A 93 3.99 -0.84 6.90
CA LEU A 93 3.07 -0.26 5.92
C LEU A 93 3.03 1.26 6.12
N SER A 94 3.23 1.99 5.04
CA SER A 94 3.29 3.45 5.05
C SER A 94 2.57 4.01 3.82
N MET A 95 2.05 5.24 3.93
CA MET A 95 1.29 5.85 2.84
C MET A 95 2.21 6.50 1.81
N ALA A 96 1.97 6.17 0.55
CA ALA A 96 2.57 6.90 -0.55
C ALA A 96 1.91 8.27 -0.69
N ARG A 97 2.68 9.24 -1.19
CA ARG A 97 2.22 10.61 -1.41
C ARG A 97 3.06 11.28 -2.49
N THR A 98 2.60 12.43 -2.96
CA THR A 98 3.40 13.29 -3.82
C THR A 98 4.40 14.08 -2.97
N SER A 99 5.04 15.11 -3.54
CA SER A 99 5.92 16.00 -2.78
C SER A 99 5.16 16.79 -1.68
N ASP A 100 3.82 16.90 -1.81
CA ASP A 100 2.99 17.51 -0.78
C ASP A 100 2.78 16.51 0.37
N PRO A 101 3.20 16.82 1.60
CA PRO A 101 3.04 15.90 2.73
C PRO A 101 1.57 15.62 3.10
N ASN A 102 0.63 16.41 2.60
CA ASN A 102 -0.81 16.25 2.85
C ASN A 102 -1.54 15.73 1.61
N SER A 103 -0.88 14.93 0.78
CA SER A 103 -1.45 14.38 -0.45
C SER A 103 -1.69 12.87 -0.42
N ALA A 104 -1.54 12.20 0.71
CA ALA A 104 -1.84 10.78 0.84
C ALA A 104 -3.33 10.54 0.57
N ASN A 105 -3.65 9.47 -0.14
CA ASN A 105 -5.03 9.16 -0.53
C ASN A 105 -5.36 7.67 -0.43
N SER A 106 -4.90 6.86 -1.38
CA SER A 106 -5.20 5.43 -1.40
C SER A 106 -3.96 4.55 -1.56
N GLN A 107 -2.86 5.09 -2.09
CA GLN A 107 -1.67 4.31 -2.36
C GLN A 107 -0.84 4.11 -1.10
N PHE A 108 -0.28 2.91 -0.95
CA PHE A 108 0.58 2.56 0.19
C PHE A 108 1.68 1.62 -0.26
N PHE A 109 2.68 1.45 0.61
CA PHE A 109 3.78 0.53 0.33
C PHE A 109 4.15 -0.29 1.57
N ILE A 110 4.76 -1.45 1.31
CA ILE A 110 5.27 -2.36 2.34
C ILE A 110 6.79 -2.41 2.18
N CYS A 111 7.52 -2.12 3.24
CA CYS A 111 8.97 -2.09 3.20
C CYS A 111 9.56 -3.51 3.18
N PHE A 112 10.47 -3.80 2.26
CA PHE A 112 11.25 -5.04 2.25
C PHE A 112 12.38 -5.01 3.28
N LYS A 113 12.93 -3.83 3.53
CA LYS A 113 14.06 -3.59 4.44
C LYS A 113 13.84 -2.28 5.19
N PRO A 114 14.58 -2.04 6.30
CA PRO A 114 14.53 -0.74 6.96
C PRO A 114 14.86 0.39 6.00
N ALA A 115 14.06 1.46 6.07
CA ALA A 115 14.21 2.65 5.24
C ALA A 115 14.19 3.90 6.13
N PRO A 116 15.24 4.11 6.96
CA PRO A 116 15.24 5.20 7.95
C PRO A 116 15.16 6.59 7.34
N PHE A 117 15.54 6.75 6.07
CA PHE A 117 15.42 8.03 5.37
C PHE A 117 13.96 8.46 5.14
N LEU A 118 12.99 7.56 5.34
CA LEU A 118 11.57 7.87 5.26
C LEU A 118 10.96 8.25 6.62
N ASP A 119 11.68 8.00 7.71
CA ASP A 119 11.14 8.18 9.06
C ASP A 119 10.73 9.63 9.30
N ARG A 120 9.53 9.81 9.88
CA ARG A 120 8.92 11.10 10.17
C ARG A 120 8.58 11.95 8.92
N GLN A 121 8.68 11.38 7.72
CA GLN A 121 8.37 12.06 6.47
C GLN A 121 7.23 11.39 5.70
N TYR A 122 6.82 10.20 6.14
CA TYR A 122 5.69 9.44 5.58
C TYR A 122 4.86 8.91 6.74
N THR A 123 3.55 8.74 6.50
CA THR A 123 2.64 8.26 7.55
C THR A 123 2.66 6.75 7.62
N VAL A 124 3.25 6.22 8.69
CA VAL A 124 3.20 4.80 9.02
C VAL A 124 1.83 4.48 9.63
N PHE A 125 1.15 3.46 9.10
CA PHE A 125 -0.19 3.10 9.59
C PHE A 125 -0.36 1.63 9.97
N GLY A 126 0.67 0.81 9.78
CA GLY A 126 0.57 -0.61 10.13
C GLY A 126 1.86 -1.39 9.94
N LYS A 127 1.76 -2.69 10.21
CA LYS A 127 2.88 -3.63 9.99
C LYS A 127 2.38 -5.02 9.64
N VAL A 128 3.22 -5.77 8.95
CA VAL A 128 2.98 -7.19 8.69
C VAL A 128 3.29 -7.99 9.96
N LEU A 129 2.32 -8.81 10.40
CA LEU A 129 2.49 -9.73 11.53
C LEU A 129 2.95 -11.11 11.06
N GLU A 130 2.38 -11.61 9.97
CA GLU A 130 2.67 -12.92 9.39
C GLU A 130 2.56 -12.83 7.87
N GLY A 131 3.35 -13.66 7.16
CA GLY A 131 3.27 -13.75 5.70
C GLY A 131 4.20 -12.82 4.95
N MET A 132 5.20 -12.25 5.60
CA MET A 132 6.16 -11.35 4.91
C MET A 132 6.91 -12.09 3.79
N GLU A 133 7.11 -13.41 3.93
CA GLU A 133 7.69 -14.24 2.86
C GLU A 133 6.89 -14.19 1.56
N PHE A 134 5.57 -13.95 1.63
CA PHE A 134 4.72 -13.80 0.44
C PHE A 134 4.88 -12.41 -0.17
N VAL A 135 5.07 -11.40 0.66
CA VAL A 135 5.38 -10.04 0.18
C VAL A 135 6.72 -10.04 -0.56
N ASP A 136 7.71 -10.78 -0.05
CA ASP A 136 9.02 -10.90 -0.69
C ASP A 136 8.96 -11.48 -2.11
N LYS A 137 7.89 -12.22 -2.44
CA LYS A 137 7.72 -12.84 -3.75
C LYS A 137 7.03 -11.93 -4.78
N ILE A 138 6.58 -10.75 -4.38
CA ILE A 138 5.95 -9.80 -5.31
C ILE A 138 6.95 -9.42 -6.40
N LYS A 139 6.49 -9.52 -7.65
CA LYS A 139 7.33 -9.27 -8.82
C LYS A 139 7.88 -7.85 -8.83
N ARG A 140 9.20 -7.72 -8.98
CA ARG A 140 9.89 -6.42 -9.05
C ARG A 140 9.63 -5.76 -10.40
N GLY A 141 9.55 -4.44 -10.40
CA GLY A 141 9.37 -3.61 -11.60
C GLY A 141 8.63 -2.31 -11.31
N GLU A 142 8.75 -1.34 -12.22
CA GLU A 142 8.16 0.00 -12.07
C GLU A 142 7.40 0.42 -13.35
N PRO A 143 6.34 -0.29 -13.75
CA PRO A 143 5.85 -1.58 -13.28
C PRO A 143 6.51 -2.76 -13.97
N ALA A 144 6.35 -3.96 -13.41
CA ALA A 144 6.62 -5.19 -14.15
C ALA A 144 5.64 -5.30 -15.33
N SER A 145 6.03 -6.06 -16.37
CA SER A 145 5.15 -6.25 -17.56
C SER A 145 3.85 -6.98 -17.21
N ASP A 146 3.89 -7.84 -16.21
CA ASP A 146 2.73 -8.57 -15.70
C ASP A 146 2.79 -8.51 -14.15
N PRO A 147 2.41 -7.37 -13.55
CA PRO A 147 2.59 -7.16 -12.13
C PRO A 147 1.64 -8.02 -11.30
N ASP A 148 2.10 -8.42 -10.11
CA ASP A 148 1.25 -9.05 -9.13
C ASP A 148 0.18 -8.08 -8.63
N LYS A 149 -0.93 -8.63 -8.15
CA LYS A 149 -2.08 -7.83 -7.70
C LYS A 149 -2.54 -8.26 -6.32
N ILE A 150 -3.29 -7.38 -5.66
CA ILE A 150 -4.06 -7.72 -4.47
C ILE A 150 -5.24 -8.58 -4.92
N ILE A 151 -5.37 -9.79 -4.38
CA ILE A 151 -6.55 -10.62 -4.64
C ILE A 151 -7.72 -10.07 -3.82
N SER A 152 -7.48 -9.85 -2.52
CA SER A 152 -8.45 -9.18 -1.64
C SER A 152 -7.72 -8.56 -0.45
N PHE A 153 -8.35 -7.56 0.17
CA PHE A 153 -7.83 -6.91 1.37
C PHE A 153 -9.03 -6.61 2.28
N LYS A 154 -9.14 -7.32 3.39
CA LYS A 154 -10.35 -7.29 4.22
C LYS A 154 -10.02 -7.27 5.70
N SER A 155 -10.90 -6.65 6.49
CA SER A 155 -10.89 -6.79 7.94
C SER A 155 -11.20 -8.24 8.34
N LEU A 156 -10.66 -8.65 9.48
CA LEU A 156 -10.96 -9.96 10.06
C LEU A 156 -12.39 -10.00 10.63
#